data_2f567e9aeb4e6f80e7dfb98e94c178f3
#
_entry.id   2f567e9aeb4e6f80e7dfb98e94c178f3
#
_cell.length_a   1.000
_cell.length_b   1.000
_cell.length_c   1.000
_cell.angle_alpha   90.00
_cell.angle_beta   90.00
_cell.angle_gamma   90.00
#
_symmetry.space_group_name_H-M   'P 1'
#
loop_
_entity.id
_entity.type
_entity.pdbx_description
1 polymer ?
#
loop_
_entity_poly.entity_id
_entity_poly.type
_entity_poly.pdbx_seq_one_letter_code
_entity_poly.pdbx_strand_id
1 'polypeptide(L)' 'MDLDDLPRPRPAGAADLAREALDNLSIYELKERIALLEAEIVRTRKLMDSKETSQSAAAKLFK' A
#
# COMPACT_ATOMS: atom_id res chain seq x y z
N MET A 1 -23.56 -14.04 -15.35
CA MET A 1 -22.90 -12.87 -14.79
C MET A 1 -21.53 -12.72 -15.39
N ASP A 2 -21.24 -11.54 -15.87
CA ASP A 2 -19.96 -11.27 -16.47
C ASP A 2 -18.88 -11.19 -15.38
N LEU A 3 -17.68 -11.71 -15.69
CA LEU A 3 -16.59 -11.66 -14.75
C LEU A 3 -16.20 -10.21 -14.41
N ASP A 4 -16.48 -9.28 -15.31
CA ASP A 4 -16.18 -7.88 -15.07
C ASP A 4 -17.09 -7.25 -14.03
N ASP A 5 -18.24 -7.87 -13.77
CA ASP A 5 -19.17 -7.40 -12.75
C ASP A 5 -18.84 -7.89 -11.37
N LEU A 6 -17.91 -8.84 -11.26
CA LEU A 6 -17.48 -9.31 -9.97
C LEU A 6 -16.54 -8.29 -9.34
N PRO A 7 -16.70 -8.03 -8.03
CA PRO A 7 -15.73 -7.18 -7.36
C PRO A 7 -14.36 -7.82 -7.49
N ARG A 8 -13.44 -7.12 -8.11
CA ARG A 8 -12.09 -7.62 -8.24
C ARG A 8 -11.49 -7.76 -6.86
N PRO A 9 -10.81 -8.86 -6.59
CA PRO A 9 -10.07 -8.92 -5.34
C PRO A 9 -9.06 -7.78 -5.35
N ARG A 10 -9.29 -6.82 -4.51
CA ARG A 10 -8.33 -5.75 -4.35
C ARG A 10 -7.10 -6.34 -3.71
N PRO A 11 -5.90 -5.96 -4.16
CA PRO A 11 -4.73 -6.26 -3.36
C PRO A 11 -5.02 -5.73 -1.96
N ALA A 12 -4.58 -6.45 -0.94
CA ALA A 12 -4.83 -6.07 0.44
C ALA A 12 -4.61 -4.57 0.60
N GLY A 13 -5.69 -3.83 0.69
CA GLY A 13 -5.66 -2.40 0.69
C GLY A 13 -5.71 -1.81 2.08
N ALA A 14 -5.54 -0.50 2.15
CA ALA A 14 -5.60 0.23 3.41
C ALA A 14 -6.93 0.01 4.14
N ALA A 15 -8.01 -0.15 3.39
CA ALA A 15 -9.32 -0.39 3.99
C ALA A 15 -9.37 -1.73 4.73
N ASP A 16 -8.72 -2.75 4.18
CA ASP A 16 -8.67 -4.06 4.83
C ASP A 16 -7.82 -4.02 6.09
N LEU A 17 -6.71 -3.29 6.05
CA LEU A 17 -5.89 -3.09 7.23
C LEU A 17 -6.65 -2.38 8.33
N ALA A 18 -7.44 -1.37 7.96
CA ALA A 18 -8.22 -0.61 8.93
C ALA A 18 -9.34 -1.42 9.57
N ARG A 19 -9.78 -2.47 8.90
CA ARG A 19 -10.87 -3.32 9.40
C ARG A 19 -10.40 -4.46 10.29
N GLU A 20 -9.12 -4.72 10.33
CA GLU A 20 -8.62 -5.80 11.15
C GLU A 20 -8.89 -5.54 12.62
N ALA A 21 -9.35 -6.59 13.31
CA ALA A 21 -9.61 -6.49 14.74
C ALA A 21 -8.27 -6.52 15.47
N LEU A 22 -7.89 -5.43 16.08
CA LEU A 22 -6.63 -5.32 16.78
C LEU A 22 -6.74 -5.70 18.26
N ASP A 23 -7.97 -5.76 18.75
CA ASP A 23 -8.21 -6.00 20.17
C ASP A 23 -7.69 -7.33 20.67
N ASN A 24 -7.61 -8.31 19.78
CA ASN A 24 -7.18 -9.65 20.12
C ASN A 24 -5.66 -9.84 20.06
N LEU A 25 -4.93 -8.82 19.66
CA LEU A 25 -3.49 -8.90 19.52
C LEU A 25 -2.80 -8.54 20.82
N SER A 26 -1.73 -9.24 21.12
CA SER A 26 -0.87 -8.90 22.25
C SER A 26 -0.09 -7.63 21.98
N ILE A 27 0.50 -7.06 23.02
CA ILE A 27 1.37 -5.89 22.87
C ILE A 27 2.54 -6.22 21.92
N TYR A 28 3.09 -7.41 22.02
CA TYR A 28 4.17 -7.83 21.14
C TYR A 28 3.72 -7.86 19.69
N GLU A 29 2.55 -8.45 19.46
CA GLU A 29 1.99 -8.53 18.10
C GLU A 29 1.66 -7.15 17.54
N LEU A 30 1.19 -6.25 18.39
CA LEU A 30 0.93 -4.88 17.97
C LEU A 30 2.22 -4.17 17.59
N LYS A 31 3.28 -4.37 18.34
CA LYS A 31 4.58 -3.78 18.02
C LYS A 31 5.13 -4.33 16.71
N GLU A 32 5.00 -5.63 16.49
CA GLU A 32 5.39 -6.23 15.21
C GLU A 32 4.61 -5.64 14.04
N ARG A 33 3.31 -5.48 14.24
CA ARG A 33 2.46 -4.89 13.22
C ARG A 33 2.91 -3.47 12.87
N ILE A 34 3.22 -2.67 13.87
CA ILE A 34 3.71 -1.30 13.65
C ILE A 34 5.00 -1.33 12.82
N ALA A 35 5.93 -2.21 13.18
CA ALA A 35 7.19 -2.31 12.44
C ALA A 35 6.97 -2.69 10.98
N LEU A 36 6.07 -3.62 10.72
CA LEU A 36 5.74 -4.03 9.36
C LEU A 36 5.09 -2.90 8.57
N LEU A 37 4.19 -2.17 9.22
CA LEU A 37 3.51 -1.05 8.57
C LEU A 37 4.50 0.08 8.27
N GLU A 38 5.43 0.36 9.17
CA GLU A 38 6.46 1.36 8.92
C GLU A 38 7.35 0.97 7.74
N ALA A 39 7.74 -0.30 7.66
CA ALA A 39 8.50 -0.80 6.52
C ALA A 39 7.72 -0.67 5.22
N GLU A 40 6.43 -0.94 5.24
CA GLU A 40 5.57 -0.79 4.07
C GLU A 40 5.45 0.66 3.65
N ILE A 41 5.36 1.58 4.60
CA ILE A 41 5.32 3.01 4.28
C ILE A 41 6.59 3.43 3.55
N VAL A 42 7.74 3.01 4.06
CA VAL A 42 9.02 3.33 3.43
C VAL A 42 9.09 2.76 2.01
N ARG A 43 8.70 1.50 1.84
CA ARG A 43 8.71 0.85 0.54
C ARG A 43 7.79 1.57 -0.45
N THR A 44 6.62 1.91 0.01
CA THR A 44 5.61 2.57 -0.82
C THR A 44 6.07 3.96 -1.24
N ARG A 45 6.66 4.71 -0.32
CA ARG A 45 7.18 6.04 -0.62
C ARG A 45 8.30 5.99 -1.64
N LYS A 46 9.20 5.02 -1.52
CA LYS A 46 10.29 4.87 -2.49
C LYS A 46 9.77 4.61 -3.88
N LEU A 47 8.77 3.75 -3.99
CA LEU A 47 8.17 3.46 -5.28
C LEU A 47 7.46 4.67 -5.86
N MET A 48 6.71 5.38 -5.03
CA MET A 48 6.03 6.59 -5.45
C MET A 48 7.02 7.64 -5.94
N ASP A 49 8.08 7.88 -5.17
CA ASP A 49 9.11 8.86 -5.54
C ASP A 49 9.80 8.48 -6.85
N SER A 50 10.08 7.19 -7.03
CA SER A 50 10.68 6.69 -8.26
C SER A 50 9.78 6.96 -9.47
N LYS A 51 8.49 6.71 -9.33
CA LYS A 51 7.53 6.95 -10.41
C LYS A 51 7.38 8.42 -10.72
N GLU A 52 7.33 9.26 -9.71
CA GLU A 52 7.25 10.70 -9.89
C GLU A 52 8.49 11.23 -10.60
N THR A 53 9.67 10.78 -10.20
CA THR A 53 10.92 11.15 -10.84
C THR A 53 10.93 10.74 -12.31
N SER A 54 10.48 9.53 -12.61
CA SER A 54 10.42 9.04 -13.99
C SER A 54 9.46 9.87 -14.83
N GLN A 55 8.30 10.23 -14.28
CA GLN A 55 7.35 11.06 -14.99
C GLN A 55 7.91 12.46 -15.26
N SER A 56 8.58 13.03 -14.28
CA SER A 56 9.20 14.35 -14.45
C SER A 56 10.29 14.32 -15.50
N ALA A 57 11.10 13.28 -15.53
CA ALA A 57 12.16 13.12 -16.52
C ALA A 57 11.56 12.97 -17.92
N ALA A 58 10.51 12.17 -18.05
CA ALA A 58 9.84 11.98 -19.34
C ALA A 58 9.22 13.28 -19.83
N ALA A 59 8.60 14.04 -18.94
CA ALA A 59 8.00 15.32 -19.30
C ALA A 59 9.06 16.31 -19.81
N LYS A 60 10.24 16.30 -19.22
CA LYS A 60 11.34 17.17 -19.66
C LYS A 60 11.87 16.78 -21.02
N LEU A 61 11.83 15.50 -21.35
CA LEU A 61 12.31 15.02 -22.64
C LEU A 61 11.39 15.40 -23.80
N PHE A 62 10.14 15.66 -23.52
CA PHE A 62 9.16 15.97 -24.55
C PHE A 62 8.94 17.47 -24.76
N LYS A 63 9.77 18.28 -24.20
CA LYS A 63 9.68 19.73 -24.45
C LYS A 63 10.36 20.12 -25.77
#